data_420bbb8b6ea4e1f011db0e2258d3be75
#
_entry.id   420bbb8b6ea4e1f011db0e2258d3be75
#
_cell.length_a   1.000
_cell.length_b   1.000
_cell.length_c   1.000
_cell.angle_alpha   90.00
_cell.angle_beta   90.00
_cell.angle_gamma   90.00
#
_symmetry.space_group_name_H-M   'P 1'
#
loop_
_entity.id
_entity.type
_entity.pdbx_description
1 polymer ?
#
loop_
_entity_poly.entity_id
_entity_poly.type
_entity_poly.pdbx_seq_one_letter_code
_entity_poly.pdbx_strand_id
1 'polypeptide(L)' 'MYTVILIECNGSDNVGRYGSYKTINEARKARNEFEEKQIKFMQSLTSEEFSKFIEEMPVIVKNYSHIMSVSYILQNCCG' A
#
# COMPACT_ATOMS: atom_id res chain seq x y z
N MET A 1 -12.24 -5.28 10.87
CA MET A 1 -12.15 -4.72 9.53
C MET A 1 -10.69 -4.69 9.07
N TYR A 2 -10.44 -4.91 7.80
CA TYR A 2 -9.09 -4.94 7.24
C TYR A 2 -8.92 -3.76 6.29
N THR A 3 -7.84 -3.00 6.48
CA THR A 3 -7.56 -1.82 5.66
C THR A 3 -6.27 -2.04 4.87
N VAL A 4 -6.31 -1.72 3.58
CA VAL A 4 -5.11 -1.72 2.74
C VAL A 4 -4.49 -0.33 2.84
N ILE A 5 -3.28 -0.28 3.36
CA ILE A 5 -2.49 0.95 3.55
C ILE A 5 -1.36 0.96 2.54
N LEU A 6 -1.13 2.11 1.93
CA LEU A 6 -0.04 2.32 0.98
C LEU A 6 1.09 3.05 1.67
N ILE A 7 2.27 2.42 1.71
CA ILE A 7 3.46 2.98 2.36
C ILE A 7 4.47 3.34 1.27
N GLU A 8 4.91 4.59 1.25
CA GLU A 8 5.92 5.04 0.29
C GLU A 8 7.28 4.38 0.57
N CYS A 9 7.90 3.83 -0.48
CA CYS A 9 9.16 3.09 -0.37
C CYS A 9 10.39 4.00 -0.39
N ASN A 10 10.24 5.27 -0.06
CA ASN A 10 11.34 6.25 -0.05
C ASN A 10 11.83 6.59 1.37
N GLY A 11 11.39 5.84 2.38
CA GLY A 11 11.74 6.10 3.77
C GLY A 11 10.94 7.21 4.44
N SER A 12 9.94 7.78 3.75
CA SER A 12 9.07 8.78 4.35
C SER A 12 8.04 8.10 5.27
N ASP A 13 7.48 8.87 6.20
CA ASP A 13 6.42 8.40 7.09
C ASP A 13 5.03 8.60 6.49
N ASN A 14 4.95 8.95 5.21
CA ASN A 14 3.68 9.16 4.54
C ASN A 14 2.98 7.83 4.26
N VAL A 15 1.73 7.74 4.70
CA VAL A 15 0.89 6.58 4.44
C VAL A 15 -0.40 7.03 3.79
N GLY A 16 -0.86 6.25 2.81
CA GLY A 16 -2.15 6.46 2.17
C GLY A 16 -3.09 5.34 2.53
N ARG A 17 -4.38 5.58 2.41
CA ARG A 17 -5.40 4.57 2.62
C ARG A 17 -6.01 4.21 1.28
N TYR A 18 -5.90 2.94 0.88
CA TYR A 18 -6.48 2.45 -0.36
C TYR A 18 -7.95 2.09 -0.20
N GLY A 19 -8.29 1.35 0.86
CA GLY A 19 -9.66 0.96 1.15
C GLY A 19 -9.77 0.11 2.40
N SER A 20 -11.00 -0.06 2.89
CA SER A 20 -11.29 -0.91 4.05
C SER A 20 -12.27 -2.00 3.66
N TYR A 21 -12.06 -3.21 4.16
CA TYR A 21 -12.79 -4.41 3.76
C TYR A 21 -13.18 -5.23 4.98
N LYS A 22 -14.28 -5.96 4.88
CA LYS A 22 -14.80 -6.77 5.99
C LYS A 22 -14.00 -8.05 6.20
N THR A 23 -13.47 -8.63 5.13
CA THR A 23 -12.73 -9.88 5.19
C THR A 23 -11.30 -9.68 4.69
N ILE A 24 -10.40 -10.54 5.15
CA ILE A 24 -9.01 -10.51 4.70
C ILE A 24 -8.90 -10.88 3.22
N ASN A 25 -9.78 -11.75 2.72
CA ASN A 25 -9.76 -12.14 1.31
C ASN A 25 -10.10 -10.96 0.40
N GLU A 26 -11.07 -10.14 0.79
CA GLU A 26 -11.39 -8.92 0.06
C GLU A 26 -10.21 -7.94 0.07
N ALA A 27 -9.55 -7.79 1.22
CA ALA A 27 -8.38 -6.92 1.34
C ALA A 27 -7.22 -7.42 0.47
N ARG A 28 -6.98 -8.73 0.45
CA ARG A 28 -5.94 -9.34 -0.39
C ARG A 28 -6.21 -9.10 -1.88
N LYS A 29 -7.46 -9.23 -2.29
CA LYS A 29 -7.86 -8.95 -3.68
C LYS A 29 -7.59 -7.50 -4.04
N ALA A 30 -7.97 -6.57 -3.18
CA ALA A 30 -7.72 -5.14 -3.40
C ALA A 30 -6.22 -4.83 -3.45
N ARG A 31 -5.43 -5.43 -2.56
CA ARG A 31 -3.97 -5.29 -2.56
C ARG A 31 -3.37 -5.76 -3.88
N ASN A 32 -3.80 -6.93 -4.36
CA ASN A 32 -3.29 -7.49 -5.61
C ASN A 32 -3.67 -6.62 -6.81
N GLU A 33 -4.88 -6.08 -6.83
CA GLU A 33 -5.32 -5.14 -7.86
C GLU A 33 -4.44 -3.89 -7.89
N PHE A 34 -4.12 -3.35 -6.72
CA PHE A 34 -3.24 -2.19 -6.62
C PHE A 34 -1.85 -2.52 -7.18
N GLU A 35 -1.27 -3.65 -6.79
CA GLU A 35 0.05 -4.07 -7.26
C GLU A 35 0.08 -4.19 -8.78
N GLU A 36 -0.92 -4.82 -9.37
CA GLU A 36 -1.01 -4.97 -10.83
C GLU A 36 -1.10 -3.62 -11.54
N LYS A 37 -1.93 -2.72 -11.03
CA LYS A 37 -2.08 -1.38 -11.60
C LYS A 37 -0.78 -0.58 -11.50
N GLN A 38 -0.10 -0.67 -10.37
CA GLN A 38 1.17 0.02 -10.18
C GLN A 38 2.25 -0.51 -11.13
N ILE A 39 2.35 -1.83 -11.29
CA ILE A 39 3.31 -2.44 -12.22
C ILE A 39 3.04 -1.95 -13.64
N LYS A 40 1.79 -1.98 -14.09
CA LYS A 40 1.41 -1.50 -15.42
C LYS A 40 1.75 -0.03 -15.61
N PHE A 41 1.49 0.78 -14.60
CA PHE A 41 1.82 2.21 -14.62
C PHE A 41 3.34 2.42 -14.74
N MET A 42 4.11 1.70 -13.92
CA MET A 42 5.56 1.77 -13.96
C MET A 42 6.14 1.39 -15.33
N GLN A 43 5.56 0.38 -15.97
CA GLN A 43 6.01 -0.06 -17.30
C GLN A 43 5.72 0.96 -18.40
N SER A 44 4.78 1.86 -18.18
CA SER A 44 4.40 2.91 -19.13
C SER A 44 5.23 4.18 -18.97
N LEU A 45 6.05 4.27 -17.93
CA LEU A 45 6.86 5.46 -17.66
C LEU A 45 8.12 5.51 -18.50
N THR A 46 8.52 6.73 -18.91
CA THR A 46 9.84 6.96 -19.50
C THR A 46 10.90 6.88 -18.40
N SER A 47 12.19 6.79 -18.79
CA SER A 47 13.29 6.75 -17.81
C SER A 47 13.28 7.98 -16.90
N GLU A 48 12.99 9.15 -17.46
CA GLU A 48 12.90 10.39 -16.69
C GLU A 48 11.74 10.37 -15.71
N GLU A 49 10.57 9.94 -16.16
CA GLU A 49 9.39 9.80 -15.29
C GLU A 49 9.61 8.77 -14.20
N PHE A 50 10.24 7.64 -14.55
CA PHE A 50 10.52 6.59 -13.59
C PHE A 50 11.45 7.06 -12.47
N SER A 51 12.43 7.91 -12.78
CA SER A 51 13.37 8.45 -11.79
C SER A 51 12.68 9.31 -10.72
N LYS A 52 11.50 9.85 -11.04
CA LYS A 52 10.71 10.70 -10.13
C LYS A 52 9.57 9.92 -9.49
N PHE A 53 9.34 8.68 -9.90
CA PHE A 53 8.24 7.87 -9.41
C PHE A 53 8.55 7.34 -8.01
N ILE A 54 7.58 7.45 -7.11
CA ILE A 54 7.69 6.91 -5.75
C ILE A 54 6.81 5.66 -5.68
N GLU A 55 7.46 4.51 -5.54
CA GLU A 55 6.76 3.24 -5.40
C GLU A 55 6.09 3.16 -4.04
N GLU A 56 4.89 2.61 -4.01
CA GLU A 56 4.14 2.42 -2.78
C GLU A 56 3.95 0.92 -2.51
N MET A 57 4.12 0.52 -1.26
CA MET A 57 3.95 -0.85 -0.83
C MET A 57 2.58 -1.01 -0.17
N PRO A 58 1.67 -1.83 -0.72
CA PRO A 58 0.39 -2.10 -0.08
C PRO A 58 0.52 -3.13 1.03
N VAL A 59 0.00 -2.82 2.21
CA VAL A 59 -0.04 -3.73 3.34
C VAL A 59 -1.44 -3.80 3.92
N ILE A 60 -1.81 -4.96 4.47
CA ILE A 60 -3.12 -5.15 5.09
C ILE A 60 -2.96 -5.03 6.60
N VAL A 61 -3.75 -4.15 7.21
CA VAL A 61 -3.74 -3.93 8.66
C VAL A 61 -5.13 -4.18 9.22
N LYS A 62 -5.21 -5.02 10.23
CA LYS A 62 -6.46 -5.27 10.96
C LYS A 62 -6.70 -4.12 11.94
N ASN A 63 -7.92 -3.57 11.93
CA ASN A 63 -8.32 -2.49 12.84
C ASN A 63 -7.38 -1.27 12.75
N TYR A 64 -7.10 -0.83 11.52
CA TYR A 64 -6.22 0.31 11.28
C TYR A 64 -6.74 1.59 11.93
N SER A 65 -5.83 2.33 12.56
CA SER A 65 -6.05 3.68 13.05
C SER A 65 -4.97 4.60 12.48
N HIS A 66 -5.37 5.80 12.01
CA HIS A 66 -4.42 6.74 11.41
C HIS A 66 -3.43 7.37 12.40
N ILE A 67 -3.50 7.01 13.67
CA ILE A 67 -2.46 7.37 14.65
C ILE A 67 -1.33 6.35 14.70
N MET A 68 -1.44 5.24 13.97
CA MET A 68 -0.41 4.20 13.92
C MET A 68 0.80 4.68 13.12
N SER A 69 2.01 4.45 13.65
CA SER A 69 3.25 4.71 12.93
C SER A 69 3.49 3.67 11.84
N VAL A 70 4.34 3.98 10.87
CA VAL A 70 4.74 3.02 9.82
C VAL A 70 5.34 1.76 10.44
N SER A 71 6.18 1.89 11.46
CA SER A 71 6.77 0.75 12.14
C SER A 71 5.71 -0.16 12.75
N TYR A 72 4.70 0.43 13.39
CA TYR A 72 3.60 -0.32 13.99
C TYR A 72 2.78 -1.05 12.93
N ILE A 73 2.49 -0.36 11.83
CA ILE A 73 1.74 -0.94 10.71
C ILE A 73 2.46 -2.17 10.16
N LEU A 74 3.77 -2.07 9.95
CA LEU A 74 4.58 -3.17 9.41
C LEU A 74 4.67 -4.36 10.37
N GLN A 75 4.68 -4.11 11.68
CA GLN A 75 4.71 -5.18 12.68
C GLN A 75 3.37 -5.91 12.80
N ASN A 76 2.28 -5.26 12.41
CA ASN A 76 0.92 -5.79 12.58
C ASN A 76 0.21 -6.04 11.24
N CYS A 77 0.94 -6.15 10.15
CA CYS A 77 0.35 -6.43 8.85
C CYS A 77 -0.13 -7.88 8.77
N CYS A 78 -1.24 -8.09 8.09
CA CYS A 78 -1.92 -9.39 7.98
C CYS A 78 -1.73 -10.01 6.58
N GLY A 79 -0.52 -10.27 6.22
CA GLY A 79 -0.24 -10.96 4.97
C GLY A 79 -0.55 -10.25 3.71
#